data_fbb81234f113951689767d5fde8a1e5b
#
_entry.id   fbb81234f113951689767d5fde8a1e5b
#
_cell.length_a   1.000
_cell.length_b   1.000
_cell.length_c   1.000
_cell.angle_alpha   90.00
_cell.angle_beta   90.00
_cell.angle_gamma   90.00
#
_symmetry.space_group_name_H-M   'P 1'
#
loop_
_entity.id
_entity.type
_entity.pdbx_description
1 polymer ?
#
loop_
_entity_poly.entity_id
_entity_poly.type
_entity_poly.pdbx_seq_one_letter_code
_entity_poly.pdbx_strand_id
1 'polypeptide(L)'
;QITSDSKNQVTLGWKKVSKAQGYDIYRSDESNSGFEKIASISSGSTLTYTDKGVKSGNTYYYKIAATYKIKGSAGRGSYSKVTEVAVLKQGSIYSITLGDNNVLNISWNSVANASGYELAGAVSEKGTYTTLQTSGATSFTHSNLVQGTTYYYKVRAYKDLSNGIRS
;
A
#
# COMPACT_ATOMS: atom_id res chain seq x y z
N GLN A 1 0.48 -11.28 5.74
CA GLN A 1 -0.07 -10.24 4.88
C GLN A 1 0.45 -8.88 5.32
N ILE A 2 0.75 -8.00 4.40
CA ILE A 2 1.15 -6.63 4.64
C ILE A 2 0.38 -5.72 3.70
N THR A 3 -0.12 -4.58 4.20
CA THR A 3 -0.88 -3.58 3.43
C THR A 3 -0.48 -2.18 3.87
N SER A 4 -0.44 -1.25 2.92
CA SER A 4 -0.38 0.19 3.20
C SER A 4 -1.75 0.81 2.96
N ASP A 5 -2.05 1.91 3.63
CA ASP A 5 -3.29 2.64 3.46
C ASP A 5 -3.06 4.12 3.14
N SER A 6 -4.15 4.83 2.78
CA SER A 6 -4.12 6.27 2.48
C SER A 6 -3.77 7.17 3.67
N LYS A 7 -3.67 6.61 4.88
CA LYS A 7 -3.30 7.32 6.13
C LYS A 7 -1.80 7.25 6.43
N ASN A 8 -0.98 6.77 5.47
CA ASN A 8 0.45 6.52 5.67
C ASN A 8 0.70 5.57 6.85
N GLN A 9 0.03 4.45 6.86
CA GLN A 9 0.20 3.39 7.85
C GLN A 9 0.45 2.07 7.12
N VAL A 10 1.25 1.21 7.74
CA VAL A 10 1.50 -0.14 7.26
C VAL A 10 0.96 -1.12 8.29
N THR A 11 -0.01 -1.94 7.89
CA THR A 11 -0.52 -3.01 8.75
C THR A 11 0.12 -4.33 8.35
N LEU A 12 0.80 -4.94 9.32
CA LEU A 12 1.43 -6.25 9.24
C LEU A 12 0.48 -7.29 9.83
N GLY A 13 0.38 -8.45 9.17
CA GLY A 13 -0.30 -9.62 9.69
C GLY A 13 0.55 -10.87 9.49
N TRP A 14 0.59 -11.76 10.48
CA TRP A 14 1.37 -12.99 10.44
C TRP A 14 0.62 -14.19 11.00
N LYS A 15 1.14 -15.38 10.74
CA LYS A 15 0.60 -16.61 11.30
C LYS A 15 1.16 -16.83 12.72
N LYS A 16 0.32 -17.39 13.59
CA LYS A 16 0.73 -17.76 14.95
C LYS A 16 1.90 -18.74 14.90
N VAL A 17 2.93 -18.45 15.70
CA VAL A 17 4.06 -19.36 15.93
C VAL A 17 3.77 -20.16 17.21
N SER A 18 3.94 -21.49 17.13
CA SER A 18 3.70 -22.36 18.29
C SER A 18 4.56 -21.96 19.48
N LYS A 19 3.97 -21.94 20.68
CA LYS A 19 4.62 -21.58 21.94
C LYS A 19 5.18 -20.15 22.02
N ALA A 20 4.97 -19.29 20.99
CA ALA A 20 5.37 -17.89 21.06
C ALA A 20 4.60 -17.18 22.20
N GLN A 21 5.31 -16.40 22.98
CA GLN A 21 4.76 -15.54 24.02
C GLN A 21 4.60 -14.09 23.56
N GLY A 22 5.23 -13.74 22.43
CA GLY A 22 5.14 -12.44 21.84
C GLY A 22 5.86 -12.38 20.51
N TYR A 23 6.04 -11.16 19.98
CA TYR A 23 6.70 -10.90 18.71
C TYR A 23 7.47 -9.60 18.74
N ASP A 24 8.69 -9.61 18.19
CA ASP A 24 9.47 -8.41 17.90
C ASP A 24 9.31 -8.07 16.42
N ILE A 25 8.99 -6.81 16.14
CA ILE A 25 8.80 -6.28 14.79
C ILE A 25 10.00 -5.41 14.42
N TYR A 26 10.55 -5.65 13.25
CA TYR A 26 11.71 -4.92 12.73
C TYR A 26 11.37 -4.27 11.40
N ARG A 27 11.85 -3.06 11.20
CA ARG A 27 11.72 -2.29 9.94
C ARG A 27 13.07 -1.81 9.46
N SER A 28 13.23 -1.71 8.15
CA SER A 28 14.33 -1.02 7.47
C SER A 28 13.80 -0.29 6.24
N ASP A 29 14.51 0.71 5.76
CA ASP A 29 14.38 1.32 4.44
C ASP A 29 15.34 0.67 3.40
N GLU A 30 16.16 -0.30 3.85
CA GLU A 30 17.03 -1.11 3.01
C GLU A 30 16.60 -2.59 3.00
N SER A 31 16.69 -3.25 1.84
CA SER A 31 16.18 -4.61 1.67
C SER A 31 16.87 -5.68 2.50
N ASN A 32 18.17 -5.52 2.77
CA ASN A 32 19.03 -6.56 3.37
C ASN A 32 19.75 -6.15 4.65
N SER A 33 19.69 -4.88 5.04
CA SER A 33 20.45 -4.29 6.16
C SER A 33 19.61 -3.27 6.94
N GLY A 34 20.19 -2.64 7.96
CA GLY A 34 19.59 -1.51 8.66
C GLY A 34 18.29 -1.82 9.45
N PHE A 35 17.99 -3.08 9.75
CA PHE A 35 16.77 -3.44 10.46
C PHE A 35 16.79 -3.03 11.93
N GLU A 36 15.95 -2.07 12.28
CA GLU A 36 15.74 -1.63 13.65
C GLU A 36 14.44 -2.23 14.22
N LYS A 37 14.47 -2.56 15.52
CA LYS A 37 13.28 -3.02 16.21
C LYS A 37 12.36 -1.83 16.49
N ILE A 38 11.16 -1.85 15.90
CA ILE A 38 10.16 -0.77 16.04
C ILE A 38 9.08 -1.11 17.06
N ALA A 39 8.87 -2.38 17.39
CA ALA A 39 7.88 -2.78 18.40
C ALA A 39 8.21 -4.13 19.01
N SER A 40 7.75 -4.33 20.26
CA SER A 40 7.67 -5.62 20.94
C SER A 40 6.24 -5.84 21.40
N ILE A 41 5.66 -6.97 21.01
CA ILE A 41 4.31 -7.40 21.38
C ILE A 41 4.43 -8.50 22.40
N SER A 42 3.89 -8.31 23.60
CA SER A 42 3.99 -9.25 24.73
C SER A 42 2.93 -10.35 24.73
N SER A 43 2.18 -10.50 23.65
CA SER A 43 1.12 -11.52 23.50
C SER A 43 1.38 -12.40 22.28
N GLY A 44 1.47 -13.71 22.51
CA GLY A 44 1.57 -14.70 21.42
C GLY A 44 0.29 -14.91 20.62
N SER A 45 -0.84 -14.32 21.03
CA SER A 45 -2.12 -14.35 20.32
C SER A 45 -2.38 -13.10 19.47
N THR A 46 -1.63 -12.02 19.68
CA THR A 46 -1.70 -10.83 18.83
C THR A 46 -0.92 -11.10 17.55
N LEU A 47 -1.61 -11.07 16.41
CA LEU A 47 -1.08 -11.46 15.10
C LEU A 47 -1.08 -10.32 14.08
N THR A 48 -1.26 -9.09 14.56
CA THR A 48 -1.24 -7.88 13.75
C THR A 48 -0.51 -6.75 14.45
N TYR A 49 0.07 -5.86 13.66
CA TYR A 49 0.70 -4.62 14.13
C TYR A 49 0.55 -3.54 13.07
N THR A 50 0.23 -2.31 13.48
CA THR A 50 0.15 -1.16 12.58
C THR A 50 1.29 -0.20 12.86
N ASP A 51 2.17 -0.06 11.89
CA ASP A 51 3.25 0.93 11.89
C ASP A 51 2.72 2.27 11.38
N LYS A 52 2.71 3.27 12.24
CA LYS A 52 2.32 4.66 11.94
C LYS A 52 3.53 5.57 11.71
N GLY A 53 4.74 5.04 11.84
CA GLY A 53 5.99 5.78 11.68
C GLY A 53 6.52 5.81 10.24
N VAL A 54 5.71 5.43 9.25
CA VAL A 54 6.09 5.43 7.84
C VAL A 54 5.76 6.75 7.15
N LYS A 55 6.50 7.07 6.09
CA LYS A 55 6.30 8.27 5.27
C LYS A 55 5.91 7.87 3.86
N SER A 56 4.96 8.59 3.28
CA SER A 56 4.59 8.38 1.88
C SER A 56 5.76 8.71 0.93
N GLY A 57 5.83 7.98 -0.16
CA GLY A 57 6.92 8.04 -1.13
C GLY A 57 8.07 7.07 -0.84
N ASN A 58 8.06 6.38 0.30
CA ASN A 58 9.13 5.47 0.70
C ASN A 58 8.71 3.99 0.55
N THR A 59 9.72 3.14 0.37
CA THR A 59 9.60 1.69 0.46
C THR A 59 10.22 1.24 1.78
N TYR A 60 9.55 0.31 2.46
CA TYR A 60 9.99 -0.26 3.73
C TYR A 60 10.05 -1.77 3.65
N TYR A 61 10.92 -2.33 4.45
CA TYR A 61 11.16 -3.76 4.57
C TYR A 61 10.92 -4.19 6.01
N TYR A 62 10.17 -5.28 6.19
CA TYR A 62 9.79 -5.76 7.51
C TYR A 62 10.21 -7.21 7.70
N LYS A 63 10.62 -7.54 8.91
CA LYS A 63 10.76 -8.92 9.40
C LYS A 63 10.27 -9.02 10.83
N ILE A 64 9.82 -10.21 11.22
CA ILE A 64 9.22 -10.49 12.52
C ILE A 64 9.95 -11.66 13.15
N ALA A 65 10.17 -11.62 14.45
CA ALA A 65 10.67 -12.75 15.21
C ALA A 65 9.72 -13.07 16.39
N ALA A 66 9.39 -14.34 16.57
CA ALA A 66 8.67 -14.79 17.74
C ALA A 66 9.57 -14.70 18.98
N THR A 67 9.00 -14.32 20.13
CA THR A 67 9.72 -14.24 21.40
C THR A 67 9.20 -15.31 22.37
N TYR A 68 10.11 -15.79 23.21
CA TYR A 68 9.89 -16.87 24.17
C TYR A 68 10.51 -16.52 25.52
N LYS A 69 10.04 -17.17 26.61
CA LYS A 69 10.78 -17.26 27.85
C LYS A 69 11.21 -18.71 28.08
N ILE A 70 12.48 -18.94 28.20
CA ILE A 70 13.09 -20.24 28.47
C ILE A 70 13.75 -20.16 29.83
N LYS A 71 13.25 -20.92 30.81
CA LYS A 71 13.74 -20.91 32.22
C LYS A 71 13.86 -19.47 32.77
N GLY A 72 12.87 -18.62 32.49
CA GLY A 72 12.83 -17.23 32.97
C GLY A 72 13.62 -16.23 32.11
N SER A 73 14.49 -16.68 31.20
CA SER A 73 15.26 -15.82 30.28
C SER A 73 14.52 -15.56 28.98
N ALA A 74 14.60 -14.32 28.50
CA ALA A 74 14.05 -13.94 27.21
C ALA A 74 14.84 -14.60 26.06
N GLY A 75 14.14 -15.23 25.16
CA GLY A 75 14.69 -15.82 23.93
C GLY A 75 13.93 -15.35 22.70
N ARG A 76 14.55 -15.44 21.54
CA ARG A 76 13.97 -15.09 20.26
C ARG A 76 14.20 -16.21 19.26
N GLY A 77 13.17 -16.51 18.47
CA GLY A 77 13.25 -17.41 17.32
C GLY A 77 13.91 -16.78 16.11
N SER A 78 13.98 -17.54 15.03
CA SER A 78 14.44 -17.04 13.73
C SER A 78 13.52 -15.92 13.21
N TYR A 79 14.09 -15.03 12.40
CA TYR A 79 13.31 -14.02 11.68
C TYR A 79 12.46 -14.66 10.58
N SER A 80 11.32 -14.05 10.32
CA SER A 80 10.56 -14.33 9.08
C SER A 80 11.37 -13.92 7.84
N LYS A 81 10.90 -14.33 6.67
CA LYS A 81 11.34 -13.70 5.42
C LYS A 81 11.08 -12.20 5.48
N VAL A 82 11.94 -11.42 4.85
CA VAL A 82 11.73 -9.99 4.65
C VAL A 82 10.56 -9.78 3.71
N THR A 83 9.69 -8.82 4.05
CA THR A 83 8.54 -8.43 3.22
C THR A 83 8.64 -6.95 2.89
N GLU A 84 8.57 -6.65 1.61
CA GLU A 84 8.61 -5.29 1.06
C GLU A 84 7.20 -4.69 1.02
N VAL A 85 7.10 -3.37 1.27
CA VAL A 85 5.89 -2.58 1.07
C VAL A 85 6.25 -1.15 0.66
N ALA A 86 5.56 -0.63 -0.35
CA ALA A 86 5.66 0.78 -0.74
C ALA A 86 4.50 1.58 -0.13
N VAL A 87 4.82 2.73 0.45
CA VAL A 87 3.84 3.70 0.98
C VAL A 87 3.75 4.85 -0.01
N LEU A 88 2.80 4.80 -0.92
CA LEU A 88 2.64 5.80 -1.97
C LEU A 88 1.77 6.97 -1.50
N LYS A 89 2.01 8.16 -2.07
CA LYS A 89 1.04 9.25 -1.98
C LYS A 89 -0.23 8.88 -2.73
N GLN A 90 -1.35 9.39 -2.28
CA GLN A 90 -2.60 9.29 -3.02
C GLN A 90 -2.47 10.03 -4.35
N GLY A 91 -2.94 9.43 -5.44
CA GLY A 91 -3.07 10.10 -6.74
C GLY A 91 -4.08 11.26 -6.64
N SER A 92 -3.83 12.34 -7.36
CA SER A 92 -4.70 13.52 -7.36
C SER A 92 -4.95 13.96 -8.81
N ILE A 93 -6.22 13.89 -9.23
CA ILE A 93 -6.69 14.47 -10.49
C ILE A 93 -6.65 15.99 -10.32
N TYR A 94 -5.97 16.69 -11.23
CA TYR A 94 -5.89 18.17 -11.20
C TYR A 94 -6.65 18.81 -12.36
N SER A 95 -7.00 18.05 -13.40
CA SER A 95 -7.73 18.59 -14.55
C SER A 95 -8.68 17.55 -15.12
N ILE A 96 -9.90 17.99 -15.41
CA ILE A 96 -10.87 17.31 -16.26
C ILE A 96 -11.43 18.36 -17.21
N THR A 97 -11.17 18.21 -18.51
CA THR A 97 -11.63 19.16 -19.54
C THR A 97 -12.46 18.45 -20.59
N LEU A 98 -13.50 19.13 -21.07
CA LEU A 98 -14.26 18.68 -22.22
C LEU A 98 -13.44 18.92 -23.49
N GLY A 99 -13.25 17.90 -24.28
CA GLY A 99 -12.66 17.96 -25.61
C GLY A 99 -13.72 17.86 -26.70
N ASP A 100 -13.28 17.91 -27.96
CA ASP A 100 -14.16 17.72 -29.12
C ASP A 100 -14.79 16.32 -29.12
N ASN A 101 -15.93 16.17 -29.79
CA ASN A 101 -16.63 14.89 -29.95
C ASN A 101 -17.06 14.22 -28.62
N ASN A 102 -17.47 14.99 -27.62
CA ASN A 102 -17.94 14.50 -26.31
C ASN A 102 -16.92 13.57 -25.62
N VAL A 103 -15.67 13.97 -25.58
CA VAL A 103 -14.64 13.28 -24.78
C VAL A 103 -14.29 14.11 -23.54
N LEU A 104 -13.87 13.45 -22.47
CA LEU A 104 -13.26 14.08 -21.31
C LEU A 104 -11.79 13.74 -21.25
N ASN A 105 -10.94 14.76 -21.21
CA ASN A 105 -9.51 14.63 -20.98
C ASN A 105 -9.24 14.78 -19.49
N ILE A 106 -8.74 13.72 -18.87
CA ILE A 106 -8.49 13.63 -17.43
C ILE A 106 -6.97 13.58 -17.23
N SER A 107 -6.44 14.41 -16.35
CA SER A 107 -5.01 14.44 -16.02
C SER A 107 -4.79 14.46 -14.51
N TRP A 108 -3.72 13.81 -14.06
CA TRP A 108 -3.37 13.70 -12.65
C TRP A 108 -1.88 13.88 -12.39
N ASN A 109 -1.55 14.21 -11.15
CA ASN A 109 -0.17 14.42 -10.74
C ASN A 109 0.60 13.09 -10.70
N SER A 110 1.87 13.15 -11.11
CA SER A 110 2.79 12.03 -10.88
C SER A 110 3.01 11.80 -9.38
N VAL A 111 3.16 10.53 -9.02
CA VAL A 111 3.46 10.10 -7.66
C VAL A 111 4.85 9.48 -7.64
N ALA A 112 5.72 10.00 -6.78
CA ALA A 112 7.09 9.49 -6.65
C ALA A 112 7.10 7.99 -6.32
N ASN A 113 8.00 7.24 -6.97
CA ASN A 113 8.18 5.79 -6.82
C ASN A 113 6.99 4.93 -7.28
N ALA A 114 5.94 5.49 -7.89
CA ALA A 114 4.90 4.70 -8.52
C ALA A 114 5.42 3.94 -9.74
N SER A 115 4.95 2.72 -9.94
CA SER A 115 5.14 1.95 -11.17
C SER A 115 4.08 2.30 -12.22
N GLY A 116 2.94 2.82 -11.77
CA GLY A 116 1.85 3.25 -12.65
C GLY A 116 0.63 3.70 -11.86
N TYR A 117 -0.47 3.85 -12.60
CA TYR A 117 -1.73 4.38 -12.10
C TYR A 117 -2.90 3.52 -12.56
N GLU A 118 -3.90 3.44 -11.72
CA GLU A 118 -5.21 2.92 -12.07
C GLU A 118 -6.22 4.05 -11.98
N LEU A 119 -6.83 4.39 -13.13
CA LEU A 119 -7.96 5.31 -13.22
C LEU A 119 -9.25 4.51 -13.22
N ALA A 120 -10.19 4.90 -12.39
CA ALA A 120 -11.52 4.31 -12.36
C ALA A 120 -12.60 5.39 -12.49
N GLY A 121 -13.71 5.05 -13.14
CA GLY A 121 -14.84 5.93 -13.39
C GLY A 121 -16.16 5.34 -12.95
N ALA A 122 -17.13 6.22 -12.63
CA ALA A 122 -18.51 5.89 -12.27
C ALA A 122 -19.47 6.97 -12.75
N VAL A 123 -20.76 6.65 -12.85
CA VAL A 123 -21.84 7.61 -13.12
C VAL A 123 -22.55 8.11 -11.85
N SER A 124 -22.07 7.70 -10.69
CA SER A 124 -22.54 8.14 -9.37
C SER A 124 -21.37 8.26 -8.41
N GLU A 125 -21.34 9.31 -7.59
CA GLU A 125 -20.26 9.56 -6.64
C GLU A 125 -20.04 8.42 -5.65
N LYS A 126 -21.13 7.82 -5.17
CA LYS A 126 -21.12 6.68 -4.23
C LYS A 126 -21.35 5.33 -4.91
N GLY A 127 -21.35 5.31 -6.24
CA GLY A 127 -21.57 4.11 -7.04
C GLY A 127 -20.36 3.20 -7.15
N THR A 128 -20.51 2.13 -7.92
CA THR A 128 -19.42 1.23 -8.25
C THR A 128 -18.54 1.88 -9.30
N TYR A 129 -17.23 2.01 -8.99
CA TYR A 129 -16.23 2.49 -9.92
C TYR A 129 -15.64 1.32 -10.69
N THR A 130 -15.58 1.45 -12.01
CA THR A 130 -14.92 0.47 -12.90
C THR A 130 -13.58 1.01 -13.36
N THR A 131 -12.58 0.14 -13.46
CA THR A 131 -11.26 0.51 -13.96
C THR A 131 -11.36 0.84 -15.45
N LEU A 132 -10.94 2.04 -15.83
CA LEU A 132 -10.89 2.54 -17.21
C LEU A 132 -9.51 2.36 -17.82
N GLN A 133 -8.46 2.54 -17.01
CA GLN A 133 -7.08 2.43 -17.44
C GLN A 133 -6.19 1.93 -16.31
N THR A 134 -5.20 1.11 -16.66
CA THR A 134 -4.05 0.77 -15.81
C THR A 134 -2.79 0.94 -16.65
N SER A 135 -1.98 1.96 -16.37
CA SER A 135 -0.78 2.29 -17.15
C SER A 135 0.18 3.20 -16.38
N GLY A 136 1.36 3.46 -16.94
CA GLY A 136 2.30 4.47 -16.43
C GLY A 136 1.95 5.92 -16.82
N ALA A 137 0.94 6.15 -17.67
CA ALA A 137 0.53 7.48 -18.09
C ALA A 137 -0.10 8.28 -16.94
N THR A 138 -0.05 9.60 -17.04
CA THR A 138 -0.69 10.55 -16.10
C THR A 138 -1.89 11.28 -16.71
N SER A 139 -2.41 10.75 -17.83
CA SER A 139 -3.60 11.26 -18.50
C SER A 139 -4.38 10.13 -19.17
N PHE A 140 -5.65 10.39 -19.42
CA PHE A 140 -6.57 9.50 -20.10
C PHE A 140 -7.65 10.31 -20.81
N THR A 141 -8.01 9.89 -22.03
CA THR A 141 -9.16 10.44 -22.77
C THR A 141 -10.31 9.46 -22.71
N HIS A 142 -11.38 9.82 -22.01
CA HIS A 142 -12.61 9.03 -21.93
C HIS A 142 -13.54 9.42 -23.05
N SER A 143 -13.78 8.51 -23.97
CA SER A 143 -14.66 8.66 -25.14
C SER A 143 -15.99 7.94 -24.97
N ASN A 144 -16.87 8.08 -25.95
CA ASN A 144 -18.21 7.47 -25.97
C ASN A 144 -19.08 7.86 -24.78
N LEU A 145 -18.96 9.11 -24.36
CA LEU A 145 -19.72 9.63 -23.22
C LEU A 145 -21.17 9.93 -23.63
N VAL A 146 -22.10 9.67 -22.71
CA VAL A 146 -23.51 10.02 -22.89
C VAL A 146 -23.72 11.47 -22.48
N GLN A 147 -24.24 12.28 -23.38
CA GLN A 147 -24.53 13.69 -23.12
C GLN A 147 -25.55 13.83 -21.98
N GLY A 148 -25.33 14.81 -21.10
CA GLY A 148 -26.17 15.04 -19.91
C GLY A 148 -25.87 14.11 -18.73
N THR A 149 -24.91 13.19 -18.86
CA THR A 149 -24.51 12.31 -17.76
C THR A 149 -23.34 12.92 -16.98
N THR A 150 -23.42 12.89 -15.64
CA THR A 150 -22.33 13.26 -14.75
C THR A 150 -21.41 12.05 -14.53
N TYR A 151 -20.12 12.25 -14.74
CA TYR A 151 -19.10 11.21 -14.53
C TYR A 151 -18.19 11.56 -13.35
N TYR A 152 -17.82 10.56 -12.57
CA TYR A 152 -16.95 10.65 -11.41
C TYR A 152 -15.70 9.81 -11.64
N TYR A 153 -14.54 10.33 -11.22
CA TYR A 153 -13.26 9.65 -11.45
C TYR A 153 -12.44 9.57 -10.18
N LYS A 154 -11.70 8.49 -10.05
CA LYS A 154 -10.69 8.27 -9.01
C LYS A 154 -9.41 7.77 -9.66
N VAL A 155 -8.28 8.22 -9.15
CA VAL A 155 -6.97 7.70 -9.53
C VAL A 155 -6.23 7.19 -8.31
N ARG A 156 -5.57 6.05 -8.43
CA ARG A 156 -4.60 5.56 -7.46
C ARG A 156 -3.28 5.24 -8.13
N ALA A 157 -2.18 5.56 -7.47
CA ALA A 157 -0.88 5.09 -7.85
C ALA A 157 -0.67 3.67 -7.31
N TYR A 158 0.13 2.86 -7.99
CA TYR A 158 0.57 1.56 -7.51
C TYR A 158 2.07 1.39 -7.70
N LYS A 159 2.66 0.48 -6.91
CA LYS A 159 4.04 0.01 -7.05
C LYS A 159 4.04 -1.49 -7.28
N ASP A 160 4.70 -1.93 -8.34
CA ASP A 160 5.04 -3.33 -8.53
C ASP A 160 6.26 -3.64 -7.67
N LEU A 161 6.09 -4.53 -6.69
CA LEU A 161 7.11 -4.90 -5.72
C LEU A 161 7.99 -6.02 -6.26
N SER A 162 9.18 -6.18 -5.69
CA SER A 162 10.18 -7.18 -6.09
C SER A 162 9.66 -8.63 -6.01
N ASN A 163 8.65 -8.89 -5.19
CA ASN A 163 8.01 -10.20 -5.01
C ASN A 163 6.83 -10.45 -5.96
N GLY A 164 6.60 -9.57 -6.94
CA GLY A 164 5.50 -9.66 -7.91
C GLY A 164 4.13 -9.22 -7.36
N ILE A 165 4.06 -8.72 -6.14
CA ILE A 165 2.84 -8.15 -5.56
C ILE A 165 2.75 -6.67 -5.90
N ARG A 166 1.54 -6.20 -6.16
CA ARG A 166 1.23 -4.78 -6.36
C ARG A 166 0.71 -4.16 -5.06
N SER A 167 1.29 -3.03 -4.64
CA SER A 167 0.85 -2.27 -3.46
C SER A 167 -0.37 -1.41 -3.75
#